data_d780dc5925d6bd59b3f8bc3a9dd775df
#
_entry.id   d780dc5925d6bd59b3f8bc3a9dd775df
#
_cell.length_a   1.000
_cell.length_b   1.000
_cell.length_c   1.000
_cell.angle_alpha   90.00
_cell.angle_beta   90.00
_cell.angle_gamma   90.00
#
_symmetry.space_group_name_H-M   'P 1'
#
loop_
_entity.id
_entity.type
_entity.pdbx_description
1 polymer ?
#
loop_
_entity_poly.entity_id
_entity_poly.type
_entity_poly.pdbx_seq_one_letter_code
_entity_poly.pdbx_strand_id
1 'polypeptide(L)'
;MNTFGHYFRLTTFGESHGAAVGGVIDGMPPGVKVDVDYIQRELDRRRPGQSRITTPRSEGDRVELLSGVFEGRTTGCPIGFVVRNEQQHSADYDNLRDVFRPSHADFTYQMKYGVRDHRGGGRSSARETISRVVGGAFAKLLLANLGVDIKAWTRQVGNVVLDRDYHELRLDQIEANAVRCPDVEVAAEMERLILAVRADGDTIGGVVECVVRGCPPGWGAPVFDKLHAQLGAAMLGINAAKGFEYGAGFAGCALRGSQLNDIFVPGFATATNHSGGIQGGISNGQDIVFRVAFKPVATLLRDQQTITKTGESTVVHAKGRHDPCVLPRAVPIVEAMAAMVLADAYLQQRTVASEIN
;
A
#
# COMPACT_ATOMS: atom_id res chain seq x y z
N MET A 1 4.30 7.83 14.58
CA MET A 1 3.16 7.23 15.28
C MET A 1 2.96 5.80 14.77
N ASN A 2 2.36 4.93 15.57
CA ASN A 2 2.08 3.53 15.20
C ASN A 2 0.58 3.26 15.06
N THR A 3 -0.24 4.30 15.11
CA THR A 3 -1.68 4.27 14.92
C THR A 3 -2.06 5.11 13.71
N PHE A 4 -2.90 4.57 12.84
CA PHE A 4 -3.49 5.17 11.65
C PHE A 4 -5.01 5.29 11.84
N GLY A 5 -5.63 6.33 11.26
CA GLY A 5 -7.08 6.57 11.25
C GLY A 5 -7.61 7.28 12.51
N HIS A 6 -8.83 7.79 12.41
CA HIS A 6 -9.53 8.53 13.48
C HIS A 6 -10.68 7.72 14.07
N TYR A 7 -11.56 7.19 13.24
CA TYR A 7 -12.70 6.35 13.60
C TYR A 7 -12.39 4.87 13.36
N PHE A 8 -11.97 4.53 12.13
CA PHE A 8 -11.39 3.22 11.84
C PHE A 8 -9.90 3.30 12.10
N ARG A 9 -9.45 2.77 13.24
CA ARG A 9 -8.07 2.87 13.69
C ARG A 9 -7.34 1.55 13.59
N LEU A 10 -6.09 1.62 13.13
CA LEU A 10 -5.17 0.48 13.15
C LEU A 10 -3.91 0.86 13.93
N THR A 11 -3.67 0.23 15.06
CA THR A 11 -2.38 0.30 15.78
C THR A 11 -1.56 -0.92 15.45
N THR A 12 -0.31 -0.73 14.97
CA THR A 12 0.57 -1.83 14.56
C THR A 12 1.77 -1.98 15.48
N PHE A 13 2.25 -3.23 15.64
CA PHE A 13 3.44 -3.57 16.43
C PHE A 13 4.26 -4.69 15.77
N GLY A 14 5.43 -4.95 16.32
CA GLY A 14 6.34 -6.00 15.88
C GLY A 14 7.37 -5.56 14.84
N GLU A 15 8.44 -6.31 14.73
CA GLU A 15 9.58 -6.09 13.83
C GLU A 15 9.80 -7.28 12.90
N SER A 16 10.55 -7.06 11.81
CA SER A 16 10.79 -8.07 10.78
C SER A 16 11.52 -9.32 11.28
N HIS A 17 12.32 -9.20 12.35
CA HIS A 17 13.07 -10.27 12.99
C HIS A 17 12.69 -10.46 14.47
N GLY A 18 11.55 -9.90 14.91
CA GLY A 18 10.91 -10.20 16.17
C GLY A 18 10.09 -11.51 16.10
N ALA A 19 9.39 -11.84 17.17
CA ALA A 19 8.56 -13.05 17.26
C ALA A 19 7.36 -13.01 16.30
N ALA A 20 6.78 -11.82 16.10
CA ALA A 20 5.60 -11.61 15.26
C ALA A 20 5.49 -10.14 14.82
N VAL A 21 4.65 -9.90 13.83
CA VAL A 21 4.04 -8.60 13.54
C VAL A 21 2.55 -8.72 13.81
N GLY A 22 1.89 -7.64 14.20
CA GLY A 22 0.47 -7.68 14.50
C GLY A 22 -0.12 -6.29 14.63
N GLY A 23 -1.38 -6.25 15.05
CA GLY A 23 -2.08 -5.00 15.26
C GLY A 23 -3.38 -5.17 16.02
N VAL A 24 -3.96 -4.01 16.32
CA VAL A 24 -5.30 -3.87 16.87
C VAL A 24 -6.08 -2.96 15.94
N ILE A 25 -7.20 -3.46 15.41
CA ILE A 25 -8.19 -2.66 14.69
C ILE A 25 -9.26 -2.25 15.68
N ASP A 26 -9.52 -0.94 15.76
CA ASP A 26 -10.54 -0.37 16.62
C ASP A 26 -11.51 0.51 15.80
N GLY A 27 -12.76 0.61 16.24
CA GLY A 27 -13.80 1.35 15.53
C GLY A 27 -14.50 0.58 14.41
N MET A 28 -14.22 -0.72 14.24
CA MET A 28 -14.96 -1.56 13.29
C MET A 28 -16.40 -1.75 13.79
N PRO A 29 -17.44 -1.42 12.96
CA PRO A 29 -18.84 -1.62 13.36
C PRO A 29 -19.16 -3.08 13.69
N PRO A 30 -20.09 -3.36 14.64
CA PRO A 30 -20.52 -4.71 14.93
C PRO A 30 -21.34 -5.30 13.76
N GLY A 31 -21.38 -6.65 13.69
CA GLY A 31 -22.25 -7.39 12.77
C GLY A 31 -21.69 -7.58 11.36
N VAL A 32 -20.54 -7.02 11.01
CA VAL A 32 -19.88 -7.25 9.71
C VAL A 32 -19.42 -8.71 9.64
N LYS A 33 -19.80 -9.41 8.57
CA LYS A 33 -19.37 -10.79 8.33
C LYS A 33 -17.87 -10.84 8.10
N VAL A 34 -17.17 -11.67 8.84
CA VAL A 34 -15.72 -11.88 8.74
C VAL A 34 -15.46 -13.14 7.94
N ASP A 35 -14.86 -12.98 6.77
CA ASP A 35 -14.32 -14.06 5.95
C ASP A 35 -12.80 -14.15 6.19
N VAL A 36 -12.38 -15.09 7.04
CA VAL A 36 -10.96 -15.28 7.40
C VAL A 36 -10.16 -15.73 6.19
N ASP A 37 -10.75 -16.53 5.31
CA ASP A 37 -10.08 -16.97 4.08
C ASP A 37 -9.86 -15.81 3.10
N TYR A 38 -10.80 -14.84 3.06
CA TYR A 38 -10.60 -13.61 2.31
C TYR A 38 -9.42 -12.79 2.86
N ILE A 39 -9.35 -12.62 4.18
CA ILE A 39 -8.24 -11.91 4.84
C ILE A 39 -6.91 -12.61 4.51
N GLN A 40 -6.89 -13.94 4.56
CA GLN A 40 -5.71 -14.72 4.22
C GLN A 40 -5.32 -14.57 2.73
N ARG A 41 -6.29 -14.58 1.82
CA ARG A 41 -6.02 -14.32 0.39
C ARG A 41 -5.39 -12.95 0.15
N GLU A 42 -5.84 -11.89 0.85
CA GLU A 42 -5.22 -10.57 0.77
C GLU A 42 -3.76 -10.59 1.28
N LEU A 43 -3.48 -11.32 2.35
CA LEU A 43 -2.11 -11.54 2.83
C LEU A 43 -1.27 -12.34 1.83
N ASP A 44 -1.83 -13.36 1.22
CA ASP A 44 -1.16 -14.18 0.19
C ASP A 44 -0.77 -13.34 -1.02
N ARG A 45 -1.57 -12.37 -1.42
CA ARG A 45 -1.22 -11.38 -2.46
C ARG A 45 -0.01 -10.53 -2.07
N ARG A 46 0.20 -10.26 -0.78
CA ARG A 46 1.30 -9.43 -0.27
C ARG A 46 2.56 -10.23 0.04
N ARG A 47 2.46 -11.49 0.43
CA ARG A 47 3.59 -12.30 0.94
C ARG A 47 4.79 -12.34 -0.02
N PRO A 48 6.02 -12.60 0.48
CA PRO A 48 7.19 -12.86 -0.35
C PRO A 48 7.10 -14.22 -1.04
N GLY A 49 7.97 -14.46 -2.04
CA GLY A 49 8.12 -15.79 -2.65
C GLY A 49 7.01 -16.23 -3.60
N GLN A 50 6.23 -15.29 -4.14
CA GLN A 50 5.08 -15.59 -4.99
C GLN A 50 5.46 -15.96 -6.43
N SER A 51 6.61 -15.48 -6.92
CA SER A 51 6.99 -15.63 -8.32
C SER A 51 8.50 -15.45 -8.52
N ARG A 52 8.96 -15.72 -9.76
CA ARG A 52 10.35 -15.51 -10.16
C ARG A 52 10.82 -14.05 -10.15
N ILE A 53 9.90 -13.07 -10.08
CA ILE A 53 10.22 -11.63 -10.00
C ILE A 53 10.11 -11.06 -8.58
N THR A 54 9.88 -11.90 -7.58
CA THR A 54 9.89 -11.53 -6.16
C THR A 54 11.05 -12.21 -5.44
N THR A 55 11.28 -11.80 -4.19
CA THR A 55 12.30 -12.42 -3.33
C THR A 55 12.05 -13.93 -3.19
N PRO A 56 13.08 -14.78 -3.16
CA PRO A 56 12.94 -16.22 -2.92
C PRO A 56 12.63 -16.58 -1.46
N ARG A 57 12.46 -15.60 -0.56
CA ARG A 57 12.01 -15.83 0.80
C ARG A 57 10.60 -16.42 0.77
N SER A 58 10.32 -17.43 1.57
CA SER A 58 8.98 -18.01 1.72
C SER A 58 8.51 -17.80 3.15
N GLU A 59 7.29 -17.28 3.32
CA GLU A 59 6.62 -17.10 4.61
C GLU A 59 5.15 -17.47 4.43
N GLY A 60 4.57 -18.14 5.42
CA GLY A 60 3.16 -18.52 5.41
C GLY A 60 2.23 -17.33 5.61
N ASP A 61 2.71 -16.30 6.32
CA ASP A 61 1.98 -15.07 6.69
C ASP A 61 0.55 -15.36 7.20
N ARG A 62 0.39 -16.44 7.99
CA ARG A 62 -0.92 -16.83 8.53
C ARG A 62 -1.38 -15.87 9.60
N VAL A 63 -2.61 -15.35 9.44
CA VAL A 63 -3.23 -14.48 10.44
C VAL A 63 -3.89 -15.29 11.54
N GLU A 64 -3.63 -14.92 12.80
CA GLU A 64 -4.33 -15.39 13.98
C GLU A 64 -5.18 -14.24 14.52
N LEU A 65 -6.51 -14.39 14.53
CA LEU A 65 -7.43 -13.43 15.16
C LEU A 65 -7.56 -13.77 16.65
N LEU A 66 -7.34 -12.79 17.51
CA LEU A 66 -7.27 -12.99 18.97
C LEU A 66 -8.52 -12.47 19.71
N SER A 67 -9.25 -11.52 19.10
CA SER A 67 -10.42 -10.88 19.71
C SER A 67 -11.29 -10.18 18.67
N GLY A 68 -12.44 -9.66 19.09
CA GLY A 68 -13.31 -8.79 18.30
C GLY A 68 -14.17 -9.49 17.25
N VAL A 69 -14.15 -10.84 17.20
CA VAL A 69 -14.97 -11.66 16.29
C VAL A 69 -15.68 -12.74 17.09
N PHE A 70 -16.98 -12.87 16.90
CA PHE A 70 -17.83 -13.90 17.48
C PHE A 70 -18.80 -14.43 16.43
N GLU A 71 -18.91 -15.76 16.31
CA GLU A 71 -19.76 -16.45 15.32
C GLU A 71 -19.58 -15.90 13.89
N GLY A 72 -18.32 -15.61 13.49
CA GLY A 72 -17.99 -15.12 12.17
C GLY A 72 -18.42 -13.67 11.89
N ARG A 73 -18.70 -12.87 12.92
CA ARG A 73 -19.05 -11.46 12.81
C ARG A 73 -18.23 -10.59 13.76
N THR A 74 -18.02 -9.36 13.38
CA THR A 74 -17.42 -8.35 14.26
C THR A 74 -18.32 -8.03 15.43
N THR A 75 -17.73 -7.80 16.61
CA THR A 75 -18.48 -7.51 17.86
C THR A 75 -18.60 -6.02 18.17
N GLY A 76 -17.88 -5.15 17.42
CA GLY A 76 -17.72 -3.73 17.78
C GLY A 76 -16.60 -3.48 18.80
N CYS A 77 -16.02 -4.53 19.36
CA CYS A 77 -14.83 -4.45 20.23
C CYS A 77 -13.54 -4.49 19.41
N PRO A 78 -12.38 -4.11 19.99
CA PRO A 78 -11.11 -4.16 19.28
C PRO A 78 -10.78 -5.54 18.75
N ILE A 79 -10.35 -5.60 17.47
CA ILE A 79 -9.92 -6.83 16.81
C ILE A 79 -8.40 -6.92 16.92
N GLY A 80 -7.92 -7.76 17.84
CA GLY A 80 -6.51 -8.09 17.96
C GLY A 80 -6.13 -9.18 17.00
N PHE A 81 -4.95 -9.05 16.36
CA PHE A 81 -4.42 -10.08 15.47
C PHE A 81 -2.89 -10.14 15.51
N VAL A 82 -2.34 -11.29 15.17
CA VAL A 82 -0.90 -11.52 15.01
C VAL A 82 -0.61 -12.37 13.77
N VAL A 83 0.59 -12.18 13.20
CA VAL A 83 1.19 -13.04 12.18
C VAL A 83 2.61 -13.38 12.64
N ARG A 84 2.88 -14.68 12.85
CA ARG A 84 4.17 -15.17 13.35
C ARG A 84 5.27 -15.03 12.30
N ASN A 85 6.49 -14.75 12.76
CA ASN A 85 7.69 -14.79 11.93
C ASN A 85 8.27 -16.21 12.00
N GLU A 86 8.31 -16.92 10.87
CA GLU A 86 8.71 -18.34 10.83
C GLU A 86 10.14 -18.55 10.29
N GLN A 87 10.57 -17.74 9.32
CA GLN A 87 11.82 -17.97 8.56
C GLN A 87 12.76 -16.76 8.58
N GLN A 88 13.08 -16.25 9.77
CA GLN A 88 14.04 -15.18 9.93
C GLN A 88 15.48 -15.74 10.01
N HIS A 89 16.34 -15.32 9.08
CA HIS A 89 17.78 -15.62 9.10
C HIS A 89 18.55 -14.36 9.54
N SER A 90 18.68 -14.15 10.84
CA SER A 90 19.30 -12.94 11.41
C SER A 90 20.78 -12.80 11.07
N ALA A 91 21.51 -13.92 10.87
CA ALA A 91 22.92 -13.94 10.50
C ALA A 91 23.21 -13.30 9.13
N ASP A 92 22.24 -13.28 8.20
CA ASP A 92 22.39 -12.64 6.89
C ASP A 92 22.63 -11.13 6.96
N TYR A 93 22.44 -10.52 8.13
CA TYR A 93 22.50 -9.06 8.35
C TYR A 93 23.67 -8.63 9.27
N ASP A 94 24.52 -9.54 9.71
CA ASP A 94 25.61 -9.22 10.64
C ASP A 94 26.61 -8.23 10.04
N ASN A 95 26.86 -8.31 8.73
CA ASN A 95 27.72 -7.37 8.00
C ASN A 95 27.12 -5.95 7.90
N LEU A 96 25.87 -5.76 8.28
CA LEU A 96 25.17 -4.46 8.27
C LEU A 96 25.14 -3.78 9.64
N ARG A 97 25.69 -4.44 10.68
CA ARG A 97 25.66 -3.94 12.06
C ARG A 97 26.31 -2.56 12.22
N ASP A 98 27.45 -2.35 11.56
CA ASP A 98 28.28 -1.17 11.77
C ASP A 98 28.33 -0.25 10.55
N VAL A 99 27.50 -0.49 9.53
CA VAL A 99 27.42 0.31 8.31
C VAL A 99 26.00 0.78 8.04
N PHE A 100 25.84 1.83 7.25
CA PHE A 100 24.54 2.32 6.81
C PHE A 100 24.32 2.01 5.32
N ARG A 101 23.26 1.32 4.98
CA ARG A 101 22.89 1.07 3.58
C ARG A 101 22.49 2.39 2.91
N PRO A 102 22.99 2.71 1.72
CA PRO A 102 22.56 3.89 0.96
C PRO A 102 21.05 3.89 0.74
N SER A 103 20.40 5.05 0.91
CA SER A 103 18.95 5.24 0.73
C SER A 103 18.03 4.33 1.58
N HIS A 104 18.59 3.61 2.56
CA HIS A 104 17.83 2.86 3.57
C HIS A 104 17.62 3.68 4.84
N ALA A 105 16.66 3.27 5.69
CA ALA A 105 16.35 3.97 6.94
C ALA A 105 17.40 3.76 8.06
N ASP A 106 18.48 3.05 7.83
CA ASP A 106 19.48 2.67 8.82
C ASP A 106 20.02 3.88 9.59
N PHE A 107 20.49 4.89 8.86
CA PHE A 107 21.06 6.11 9.43
C PHE A 107 19.99 6.90 10.23
N THR A 108 18.85 7.13 9.64
CA THR A 108 17.79 7.94 10.25
C THR A 108 17.22 7.29 11.52
N TYR A 109 17.11 5.96 11.58
CA TYR A 109 16.73 5.23 12.79
C TYR A 109 17.78 5.34 13.86
N GLN A 110 19.06 5.16 13.51
CA GLN A 110 20.18 5.31 14.45
C GLN A 110 20.19 6.72 15.08
N MET A 111 20.03 7.74 14.24
CA MET A 111 20.05 9.14 14.73
C MET A 111 18.83 9.49 15.55
N LYS A 112 17.67 8.95 15.21
CA LYS A 112 16.42 9.27 15.92
C LYS A 112 16.29 8.58 17.27
N TYR A 113 16.67 7.30 17.33
CA TYR A 113 16.41 6.45 18.51
C TYR A 113 17.67 6.10 19.30
N GLY A 114 18.87 6.42 18.80
CA GLY A 114 20.14 6.02 19.40
C GLY A 114 20.46 4.53 19.31
N VAL A 115 19.46 3.71 18.94
CA VAL A 115 19.54 2.26 18.80
C VAL A 115 18.83 1.82 17.52
N ARG A 116 19.40 0.81 16.85
CA ARG A 116 18.85 0.22 15.63
C ARG A 116 18.97 -1.29 15.69
N ASP A 117 17.88 -2.00 15.44
CA ASP A 117 17.98 -3.41 15.08
C ASP A 117 18.46 -3.52 13.62
N HIS A 118 19.70 -3.96 13.43
CA HIS A 118 20.31 -4.11 12.10
C HIS A 118 19.74 -5.29 11.32
N ARG A 119 19.06 -6.21 12.00
CA ARG A 119 18.49 -7.43 11.40
C ARG A 119 17.24 -7.07 10.58
N GLY A 120 17.35 -7.05 9.27
CA GLY A 120 16.24 -6.83 8.33
C GLY A 120 15.57 -5.46 8.36
N GLY A 121 16.01 -4.52 9.20
CA GLY A 121 15.47 -3.14 9.25
C GLY A 121 14.32 -2.92 10.24
N GLY A 122 13.97 -3.89 11.08
CA GLY A 122 12.98 -3.71 12.15
C GLY A 122 11.61 -3.21 11.63
N ARG A 123 11.12 -2.10 12.21
CA ARG A 123 9.87 -1.43 11.80
C ARG A 123 9.94 -0.73 10.44
N SER A 124 11.13 -0.43 9.90
CA SER A 124 11.28 0.13 8.55
C SER A 124 11.18 -0.92 7.45
N SER A 125 11.13 -2.19 7.79
CA SER A 125 10.97 -3.29 6.85
C SER A 125 9.57 -3.31 6.24
N ALA A 126 9.48 -3.70 4.95
CA ALA A 126 8.20 -3.94 4.29
C ALA A 126 7.34 -5.05 4.96
N ARG A 127 7.90 -5.80 5.94
CA ARG A 127 7.13 -6.81 6.67
C ARG A 127 6.04 -6.18 7.56
N GLU A 128 6.21 -4.95 8.03
CA GLU A 128 5.17 -4.26 8.82
C GLU A 128 3.86 -4.06 8.03
N THR A 129 3.94 -4.05 6.69
CA THR A 129 2.76 -3.90 5.82
C THR A 129 1.79 -5.08 5.90
N ILE A 130 2.17 -6.22 6.48
CA ILE A 130 1.26 -7.31 6.84
C ILE A 130 0.09 -6.76 7.65
N SER A 131 0.38 -5.99 8.70
CA SER A 131 -0.65 -5.43 9.57
C SER A 131 -1.57 -4.45 8.82
N ARG A 132 -1.02 -3.70 7.86
CA ARG A 132 -1.84 -2.81 6.99
C ARG A 132 -2.78 -3.61 6.11
N VAL A 133 -2.32 -4.72 5.54
CA VAL A 133 -3.15 -5.58 4.69
C VAL A 133 -4.27 -6.24 5.50
N VAL A 134 -4.01 -6.69 6.72
CA VAL A 134 -5.07 -7.21 7.61
C VAL A 134 -6.10 -6.11 7.91
N GLY A 135 -5.65 -4.92 8.33
CA GLY A 135 -6.55 -3.78 8.57
C GLY A 135 -7.36 -3.40 7.34
N GLY A 136 -6.69 -3.36 6.17
CA GLY A 136 -7.33 -3.09 4.89
C GLY A 136 -8.34 -4.15 4.46
N ALA A 137 -8.07 -5.44 4.75
CA ALA A 137 -9.01 -6.52 4.46
C ALA A 137 -10.30 -6.37 5.29
N PHE A 138 -10.21 -6.04 6.59
CA PHE A 138 -11.39 -5.72 7.39
C PHE A 138 -12.13 -4.47 6.87
N ALA A 139 -11.40 -3.43 6.46
CA ALA A 139 -12.00 -2.25 5.85
C ALA A 139 -12.72 -2.59 4.52
N LYS A 140 -12.13 -3.43 3.66
CA LYS A 140 -12.76 -3.91 2.42
C LYS A 140 -14.03 -4.71 2.70
N LEU A 141 -14.05 -5.56 3.75
CA LEU A 141 -15.27 -6.29 4.16
C LEU A 141 -16.40 -5.33 4.59
N LEU A 142 -16.07 -4.23 5.26
CA LEU A 142 -17.05 -3.19 5.59
C LEU A 142 -17.55 -2.49 4.33
N LEU A 143 -16.65 -2.05 3.48
CA LEU A 143 -16.93 -1.26 2.28
C LEU A 143 -17.71 -2.06 1.21
N ALA A 144 -17.45 -3.36 1.10
CA ALA A 144 -18.19 -4.24 0.18
C ALA A 144 -19.69 -4.28 0.48
N ASN A 145 -20.11 -4.18 1.76
CA ASN A 145 -21.51 -4.06 2.14
C ASN A 145 -22.16 -2.73 1.68
N LEU A 146 -21.34 -1.76 1.30
CA LEU A 146 -21.77 -0.45 0.80
C LEU A 146 -21.65 -0.34 -0.74
N GLY A 147 -21.26 -1.42 -1.41
CA GLY A 147 -21.08 -1.46 -2.86
C GLY A 147 -19.78 -0.81 -3.34
N VAL A 148 -18.81 -0.53 -2.45
CA VAL A 148 -17.52 0.06 -2.81
C VAL A 148 -16.53 -1.04 -3.15
N ASP A 149 -15.95 -0.97 -4.36
CA ASP A 149 -14.89 -1.86 -4.86
C ASP A 149 -13.59 -1.09 -5.08
N ILE A 150 -12.46 -1.71 -4.72
CA ILE A 150 -11.14 -1.10 -4.80
C ILE A 150 -10.22 -2.04 -5.56
N LYS A 151 -9.65 -1.57 -6.67
CA LYS A 151 -8.70 -2.29 -7.50
C LYS A 151 -7.45 -1.46 -7.71
N ALA A 152 -6.29 -2.09 -7.54
CA ALA A 152 -5.01 -1.47 -7.91
C ALA A 152 -4.21 -2.42 -8.78
N TRP A 153 -3.35 -1.84 -9.62
CA TRP A 153 -2.50 -2.60 -10.55
C TRP A 153 -1.17 -1.89 -10.77
N THR A 154 -0.21 -2.63 -11.28
CA THR A 154 1.06 -2.09 -11.74
C THR A 154 0.84 -1.37 -13.07
N ARG A 155 0.91 -0.03 -13.04
CA ARG A 155 0.81 0.82 -14.23
C ARG A 155 2.14 0.98 -14.95
N GLN A 156 3.25 1.02 -14.21
CA GLN A 156 4.57 1.30 -14.78
C GLN A 156 5.66 0.54 -14.02
N VAL A 157 6.63 0.02 -14.75
CA VAL A 157 7.91 -0.51 -14.24
C VAL A 157 9.04 0.15 -15.02
N GLY A 158 9.88 0.94 -14.34
CA GLY A 158 10.93 1.70 -15.01
C GLY A 158 10.37 2.59 -16.12
N ASN A 159 10.75 2.33 -17.35
CA ASN A 159 10.27 3.04 -18.56
C ASN A 159 9.14 2.31 -19.32
N VAL A 160 8.74 1.13 -18.87
CA VAL A 160 7.60 0.40 -19.48
C VAL A 160 6.31 0.87 -18.81
N VAL A 161 5.42 1.48 -19.56
CA VAL A 161 4.18 2.11 -19.07
C VAL A 161 2.96 1.49 -19.73
N LEU A 162 1.94 1.15 -18.95
CA LEU A 162 0.60 0.86 -19.45
C LEU A 162 -0.13 2.19 -19.68
N ASP A 163 -0.04 2.71 -20.90
CA ASP A 163 -0.66 3.99 -21.29
C ASP A 163 -2.05 3.78 -21.91
N ARG A 164 -2.98 3.33 -21.07
CA ARG A 164 -4.39 3.12 -21.41
C ARG A 164 -5.27 3.60 -20.26
N ASP A 165 -6.47 4.07 -20.63
CA ASP A 165 -7.48 4.43 -19.64
C ASP A 165 -7.99 3.19 -18.91
N TYR A 166 -8.24 3.29 -17.60
CA TYR A 166 -8.69 2.16 -16.79
C TYR A 166 -10.09 1.63 -17.20
N HIS A 167 -10.90 2.42 -17.87
CA HIS A 167 -12.19 1.97 -18.42
C HIS A 167 -12.01 0.97 -19.58
N GLU A 168 -10.86 0.99 -20.25
CA GLU A 168 -10.51 0.07 -21.34
C GLU A 168 -9.85 -1.21 -20.83
N LEU A 169 -9.52 -1.29 -19.54
CA LEU A 169 -8.77 -2.38 -18.94
C LEU A 169 -9.69 -3.47 -18.37
N ARG A 170 -9.26 -4.70 -18.50
CA ARG A 170 -9.86 -5.84 -17.83
C ARG A 170 -9.30 -6.00 -16.41
N LEU A 171 -9.85 -5.25 -15.44
CA LEU A 171 -9.37 -5.24 -14.07
C LEU A 171 -9.57 -6.59 -13.33
N ASP A 172 -10.36 -7.51 -13.88
CA ASP A 172 -10.47 -8.90 -13.45
C ASP A 172 -9.21 -9.73 -13.78
N GLN A 173 -8.34 -9.24 -14.67
CA GLN A 173 -7.10 -9.89 -15.08
C GLN A 173 -5.85 -9.43 -14.30
N ILE A 174 -6.00 -8.56 -13.31
CA ILE A 174 -4.86 -8.04 -12.51
C ILE A 174 -4.03 -9.18 -11.91
N GLU A 175 -4.68 -10.20 -11.36
CA GLU A 175 -4.01 -11.35 -10.73
C GLU A 175 -3.59 -12.45 -11.73
N ALA A 176 -3.83 -12.28 -13.03
CA ALA A 176 -3.51 -13.29 -14.05
C ALA A 176 -2.01 -13.43 -14.34
N ASN A 177 -1.19 -12.46 -13.88
CA ASN A 177 0.26 -12.46 -14.07
C ASN A 177 1.00 -11.98 -12.80
N ALA A 178 2.29 -12.30 -12.74
CA ALA A 178 3.13 -12.03 -11.57
C ALA A 178 3.39 -10.53 -11.35
N VAL A 179 3.27 -9.70 -12.38
CA VAL A 179 3.48 -8.24 -12.31
C VAL A 179 2.25 -7.52 -11.75
N ARG A 180 1.06 -8.15 -11.86
CA ARG A 180 -0.24 -7.52 -11.57
C ARG A 180 -0.55 -6.33 -12.48
N CYS A 181 -0.30 -6.50 -13.77
CA CYS A 181 -0.70 -5.57 -14.83
C CYS A 181 -1.86 -6.18 -15.63
N PRO A 182 -3.00 -5.47 -15.83
CA PRO A 182 -4.17 -6.03 -16.49
C PRO A 182 -4.03 -6.18 -18.02
N ASP A 183 -2.93 -5.72 -18.61
CA ASP A 183 -2.57 -5.92 -20.00
C ASP A 183 -1.47 -6.97 -20.13
N VAL A 184 -1.72 -8.05 -20.88
CA VAL A 184 -0.84 -9.22 -20.96
C VAL A 184 0.48 -8.91 -21.68
N GLU A 185 0.45 -8.06 -22.71
CA GLU A 185 1.64 -7.72 -23.51
C GLU A 185 2.57 -6.81 -22.68
N VAL A 186 2.00 -5.75 -22.10
CA VAL A 186 2.72 -4.83 -21.22
C VAL A 186 3.24 -5.56 -19.98
N ALA A 187 2.46 -6.48 -19.39
CA ALA A 187 2.91 -7.31 -18.28
C ALA A 187 4.15 -8.14 -18.63
N ALA A 188 4.18 -8.73 -19.84
CA ALA A 188 5.33 -9.52 -20.31
C ALA A 188 6.59 -8.64 -20.51
N GLU A 189 6.42 -7.40 -20.95
CA GLU A 189 7.53 -6.44 -21.09
C GLU A 189 8.07 -6.01 -19.71
N MET A 190 7.16 -5.67 -18.78
CA MET A 190 7.52 -5.34 -17.40
C MET A 190 8.27 -6.50 -16.73
N GLU A 191 7.80 -7.73 -16.91
CA GLU A 191 8.45 -8.91 -16.33
C GLU A 191 9.85 -9.13 -16.90
N ARG A 192 10.03 -8.99 -18.22
CA ARG A 192 11.36 -9.07 -18.86
C ARG A 192 12.32 -8.01 -18.30
N LEU A 193 11.85 -6.78 -18.13
CA LEU A 193 12.64 -5.70 -17.56
C LEU A 193 13.06 -6.00 -16.11
N ILE A 194 12.14 -6.47 -15.27
CA ILE A 194 12.45 -6.83 -13.87
C ILE A 194 13.50 -7.95 -13.82
N LEU A 195 13.38 -8.97 -14.68
CA LEU A 195 14.34 -10.08 -14.73
C LEU A 195 15.72 -9.64 -15.21
N ALA A 196 15.80 -8.74 -16.20
CA ALA A 196 17.05 -8.18 -16.67
C ALA A 196 17.76 -7.38 -15.56
N VAL A 197 17.03 -6.47 -14.90
CA VAL A 197 17.56 -5.69 -13.77
C VAL A 197 18.01 -6.58 -12.61
N ARG A 198 17.24 -7.65 -12.31
CA ARG A 198 17.64 -8.64 -11.30
C ARG A 198 18.93 -9.37 -11.68
N ALA A 199 19.11 -9.74 -12.95
CA ALA A 199 20.31 -10.41 -13.44
C ALA A 199 21.55 -9.53 -13.25
N ASP A 200 21.38 -8.22 -13.38
CA ASP A 200 22.43 -7.21 -13.12
C ASP A 200 22.70 -6.97 -11.61
N GLY A 201 21.97 -7.64 -10.70
CA GLY A 201 22.10 -7.41 -9.25
C GLY A 201 21.52 -6.07 -8.79
N ASP A 202 20.66 -5.44 -9.60
CA ASP A 202 20.05 -4.13 -9.38
C ASP A 202 18.55 -4.24 -9.05
N THR A 203 17.90 -3.10 -8.86
CA THR A 203 16.46 -3.00 -8.53
C THR A 203 15.78 -1.92 -9.35
N ILE A 204 14.48 -2.03 -9.54
CA ILE A 204 13.69 -1.09 -10.32
C ILE A 204 12.40 -0.71 -9.59
N GLY A 205 11.99 0.55 -9.75
CA GLY A 205 10.73 1.10 -9.24
C GLY A 205 9.69 1.25 -10.34
N GLY A 206 8.62 1.97 -10.02
CA GLY A 206 7.54 2.29 -10.97
C GLY A 206 6.32 2.87 -10.29
N VAL A 207 5.15 2.66 -10.85
CA VAL A 207 3.90 3.26 -10.43
C VAL A 207 2.81 2.21 -10.27
N VAL A 208 2.08 2.29 -9.17
CA VAL A 208 0.80 1.59 -8.94
C VAL A 208 -0.33 2.58 -9.16
N GLU A 209 -1.31 2.21 -9.96
CA GLU A 209 -2.56 2.95 -10.12
C GLU A 209 -3.68 2.24 -9.39
N CYS A 210 -4.62 3.01 -8.84
CA CYS A 210 -5.75 2.51 -8.07
C CYS A 210 -7.03 3.22 -8.50
N VAL A 211 -8.11 2.44 -8.62
CA VAL A 211 -9.46 2.94 -8.83
C VAL A 211 -10.36 2.43 -7.70
N VAL A 212 -11.18 3.34 -7.17
CA VAL A 212 -12.28 3.04 -6.24
C VAL A 212 -13.58 3.30 -6.95
N ARG A 213 -14.43 2.30 -7.05
CA ARG A 213 -15.76 2.36 -7.66
C ARG A 213 -16.85 2.29 -6.59
N GLY A 214 -17.97 2.96 -6.84
CA GLY A 214 -19.13 2.89 -5.97
C GLY A 214 -18.99 3.73 -4.68
N CYS A 215 -17.97 4.58 -4.54
CA CYS A 215 -17.89 5.51 -3.43
C CYS A 215 -18.99 6.59 -3.59
N PRO A 216 -19.96 6.70 -2.65
CA PRO A 216 -21.02 7.70 -2.78
C PRO A 216 -20.45 9.11 -2.59
N PRO A 217 -21.20 10.15 -3.04
CA PRO A 217 -20.83 11.54 -2.72
C PRO A 217 -20.93 11.78 -1.22
N GLY A 218 -20.09 12.68 -0.69
CA GLY A 218 -20.20 13.18 0.68
C GLY A 218 -19.15 12.63 1.68
N TRP A 219 -18.25 11.68 1.29
CA TRP A 219 -17.20 11.22 2.19
C TRP A 219 -15.97 12.13 2.13
N GLY A 220 -15.45 12.47 3.30
CA GLY A 220 -14.32 13.40 3.46
C GLY A 220 -14.71 14.73 4.08
N ALA A 221 -13.77 15.65 4.16
CA ALA A 221 -13.95 16.94 4.82
C ALA A 221 -13.39 18.11 3.99
N PRO A 222 -13.92 19.34 4.16
CA PRO A 222 -13.61 20.44 3.22
C PRO A 222 -12.29 21.15 3.48
N VAL A 223 -11.69 21.07 4.69
CA VAL A 223 -10.52 21.91 5.03
C VAL A 223 -9.29 21.06 5.35
N PHE A 224 -9.18 20.47 6.53
CA PHE A 224 -7.94 19.83 6.99
C PHE A 224 -7.89 18.34 6.65
N ASP A 225 -9.00 17.62 6.77
CA ASP A 225 -9.09 16.17 6.52
C ASP A 225 -9.67 15.86 5.13
N LYS A 226 -9.22 16.63 4.11
CA LYS A 226 -9.63 16.39 2.73
C LYS A 226 -9.33 14.96 2.32
N LEU A 227 -10.28 14.29 1.68
CA LEU A 227 -10.16 12.87 1.32
C LEU A 227 -8.88 12.57 0.50
N HIS A 228 -8.55 13.43 -0.47
CA HIS A 228 -7.30 13.27 -1.24
C HIS A 228 -6.04 13.50 -0.39
N ALA A 229 -6.10 14.35 0.63
CA ALA A 229 -4.97 14.57 1.54
C ALA A 229 -4.76 13.35 2.45
N GLN A 230 -5.84 12.74 2.95
CA GLN A 230 -5.80 11.49 3.72
C GLN A 230 -5.29 10.33 2.87
N LEU A 231 -5.76 10.19 1.62
CA LEU A 231 -5.24 9.22 0.67
C LEU A 231 -3.74 9.44 0.41
N GLY A 232 -3.32 10.68 0.15
CA GLY A 232 -1.91 11.04 -0.06
C GLY A 232 -1.04 10.71 1.15
N ALA A 233 -1.48 11.06 2.35
CA ALA A 233 -0.77 10.73 3.60
C ALA A 233 -0.65 9.21 3.82
N ALA A 234 -1.74 8.47 3.56
CA ALA A 234 -1.76 7.02 3.66
C ALA A 234 -0.79 6.35 2.67
N MET A 235 -0.79 6.80 1.41
CA MET A 235 0.06 6.25 0.34
C MET A 235 1.53 6.60 0.55
N LEU A 236 1.86 7.85 0.88
CA LEU A 236 3.23 8.28 1.19
C LEU A 236 3.79 7.65 2.47
N GLY A 237 2.91 7.14 3.35
CA GLY A 237 3.27 6.33 4.49
C GLY A 237 3.65 4.88 4.16
N ILE A 238 3.48 4.42 2.91
CA ILE A 238 3.92 3.08 2.48
C ILE A 238 5.43 3.09 2.23
N ASN A 239 6.12 2.01 2.64
CA ASN A 239 7.54 1.86 2.41
C ASN A 239 7.88 2.01 0.90
N ALA A 240 8.94 2.75 0.60
CA ALA A 240 9.42 3.07 -0.74
C ALA A 240 8.52 4.01 -1.58
N ALA A 241 7.34 4.41 -1.14
CA ALA A 241 6.54 5.42 -1.83
C ALA A 241 7.28 6.77 -1.88
N LYS A 242 7.19 7.46 -3.03
CA LYS A 242 7.90 8.73 -3.32
C LYS A 242 7.01 9.80 -3.92
N GLY A 243 5.85 9.43 -4.43
CA GLY A 243 4.91 10.36 -5.02
C GLY A 243 3.49 9.85 -4.96
N PHE A 244 2.56 10.79 -4.95
CA PHE A 244 1.13 10.55 -5.00
C PHE A 244 0.51 11.61 -5.90
N GLU A 245 -0.38 11.20 -6.78
CA GLU A 245 -1.25 12.11 -7.56
C GLU A 245 -2.62 11.48 -7.73
N TYR A 246 -3.66 12.30 -7.90
CA TYR A 246 -5.03 11.87 -8.12
C TYR A 246 -5.66 12.64 -9.28
N GLY A 247 -6.65 12.03 -9.93
CA GLY A 247 -7.28 12.60 -11.12
C GLY A 247 -6.26 12.92 -12.21
N ALA A 248 -6.35 14.13 -12.78
CA ALA A 248 -5.40 14.60 -13.79
C ALA A 248 -3.97 14.81 -13.25
N GLY A 249 -3.81 14.91 -11.91
CA GLY A 249 -2.51 15.00 -11.27
C GLY A 249 -1.64 16.14 -11.81
N PHE A 250 -0.33 15.87 -11.95
CA PHE A 250 0.62 16.85 -12.49
C PHE A 250 0.35 17.25 -13.94
N ALA A 251 -0.20 16.35 -14.77
CA ALA A 251 -0.53 16.65 -16.16
C ALA A 251 -1.62 17.74 -16.27
N GLY A 252 -2.52 17.80 -15.29
CA GLY A 252 -3.56 18.83 -15.23
C GLY A 252 -3.01 20.27 -15.12
N CYS A 253 -1.79 20.43 -14.58
CA CYS A 253 -1.16 21.76 -14.46
C CYS A 253 -0.81 22.40 -15.82
N ALA A 254 -0.72 21.61 -16.88
CA ALA A 254 -0.47 22.11 -18.24
C ALA A 254 -1.75 22.51 -18.97
N LEU A 255 -2.93 22.19 -18.42
CA LEU A 255 -4.22 22.46 -19.02
C LEU A 255 -4.80 23.81 -18.57
N ARG A 256 -5.61 24.43 -19.44
CA ARG A 256 -6.44 25.58 -19.05
C ARG A 256 -7.64 25.11 -18.22
N GLY A 257 -8.17 25.98 -17.36
CA GLY A 257 -9.34 25.64 -16.53
C GLY A 257 -10.54 25.13 -17.34
N SER A 258 -10.79 25.71 -18.54
CA SER A 258 -11.84 25.26 -19.45
C SER A 258 -11.64 23.85 -20.03
N GLN A 259 -10.41 23.33 -19.99
CA GLN A 259 -10.06 21.97 -20.42
C GLN A 259 -10.06 20.97 -19.26
N LEU A 260 -9.84 21.47 -18.05
CA LEU A 260 -9.71 20.66 -16.84
C LEU A 260 -11.04 20.52 -16.08
N ASN A 261 -11.98 21.46 -16.21
CA ASN A 261 -13.24 21.44 -15.48
C ASN A 261 -14.12 20.27 -15.91
N ASP A 262 -14.54 19.47 -14.94
CA ASP A 262 -15.50 18.40 -15.11
C ASP A 262 -16.92 18.97 -15.22
N ILE A 263 -17.47 19.00 -16.43
CA ILE A 263 -18.78 19.59 -16.72
C ILE A 263 -19.87 18.64 -16.19
N PHE A 264 -20.79 19.17 -15.38
CA PHE A 264 -21.94 18.38 -14.91
C PHE A 264 -22.89 18.01 -16.06
N VAL A 265 -23.36 16.78 -16.01
CA VAL A 265 -24.40 16.25 -16.88
C VAL A 265 -25.62 15.82 -16.06
N PRO A 266 -26.81 15.65 -16.65
CA PRO A 266 -28.00 15.19 -15.93
C PRO A 266 -27.73 13.91 -15.14
N GLY A 267 -28.30 13.80 -13.93
CA GLY A 267 -28.11 12.66 -13.04
C GLY A 267 -26.95 12.82 -12.04
N PHE A 268 -26.49 14.06 -11.82
CA PHE A 268 -25.41 14.40 -10.88
C PHE A 268 -24.05 13.73 -11.21
N ALA A 269 -23.85 13.38 -12.47
CA ALA A 269 -22.58 12.89 -13.00
C ALA A 269 -21.77 14.02 -13.67
N THR A 270 -20.54 13.73 -14.04
CA THR A 270 -19.70 14.63 -14.85
C THR A 270 -19.29 13.97 -16.15
N ALA A 271 -19.09 14.78 -17.19
CA ALA A 271 -18.68 14.30 -18.53
C ALA A 271 -17.24 13.77 -18.55
N THR A 272 -16.41 14.26 -17.66
CA THR A 272 -15.00 13.86 -17.45
C THR A 272 -14.76 13.65 -15.96
N ASN A 273 -13.60 13.10 -15.59
CA ASN A 273 -13.23 12.87 -14.19
C ASN A 273 -11.79 13.35 -13.91
N HIS A 274 -11.46 14.56 -14.37
CA HIS A 274 -10.16 15.19 -14.10
C HIS A 274 -9.92 15.42 -12.61
N SER A 275 -11.00 15.64 -11.84
CA SER A 275 -10.98 15.79 -10.38
C SER A 275 -10.67 14.46 -9.67
N GLY A 276 -10.69 13.31 -10.38
CA GLY A 276 -10.40 12.01 -9.80
C GLY A 276 -11.36 11.60 -8.69
N GLY A 277 -12.67 11.90 -8.82
CA GLY A 277 -13.72 11.51 -7.88
C GLY A 277 -13.80 12.36 -6.61
N ILE A 278 -12.98 13.41 -6.47
CA ILE A 278 -12.90 14.22 -5.24
C ILE A 278 -12.91 15.71 -5.59
N GLN A 279 -13.89 16.44 -5.09
CA GLN A 279 -14.02 17.89 -5.24
C GLN A 279 -14.12 18.56 -3.87
N GLY A 280 -13.35 19.64 -3.65
CA GLY A 280 -13.30 20.34 -2.37
C GLY A 280 -12.81 19.50 -1.18
N GLY A 281 -12.26 18.29 -1.42
CA GLY A 281 -11.84 17.35 -0.38
C GLY A 281 -12.89 16.30 -0.03
N ILE A 282 -14.00 16.25 -0.77
CA ILE A 282 -15.17 15.40 -0.54
C ILE A 282 -15.39 14.56 -1.81
N SER A 283 -15.77 13.28 -1.65
CA SER A 283 -16.13 12.42 -2.79
C SER A 283 -17.37 12.96 -3.52
N ASN A 284 -17.35 12.90 -4.85
CA ASN A 284 -18.41 13.44 -5.70
C ASN A 284 -19.29 12.36 -6.38
N GLY A 285 -19.06 11.07 -6.05
CA GLY A 285 -19.80 9.96 -6.63
C GLY A 285 -19.20 9.38 -7.91
N GLN A 286 -18.17 10.02 -8.48
CA GLN A 286 -17.38 9.45 -9.57
C GLN A 286 -16.31 8.49 -9.01
N ASP A 287 -15.71 7.69 -9.89
CA ASP A 287 -14.60 6.81 -9.51
C ASP A 287 -13.44 7.63 -8.93
N ILE A 288 -12.92 7.21 -7.78
CA ILE A 288 -11.73 7.83 -7.21
C ILE A 288 -10.51 7.17 -7.85
N VAL A 289 -9.71 7.97 -8.55
CA VAL A 289 -8.52 7.48 -9.31
C VAL A 289 -7.27 8.19 -8.82
N PHE A 290 -6.24 7.40 -8.48
CA PHE A 290 -4.96 7.93 -8.03
C PHE A 290 -3.79 7.00 -8.38
N ARG A 291 -2.59 7.57 -8.34
CA ARG A 291 -1.32 6.88 -8.64
C ARG A 291 -0.31 7.08 -7.54
N VAL A 292 0.49 6.05 -7.29
CA VAL A 292 1.53 6.04 -6.27
C VAL A 292 2.85 5.61 -6.89
N ALA A 293 3.86 6.48 -6.83
CA ALA A 293 5.20 6.20 -7.33
C ALA A 293 6.06 5.54 -6.24
N PHE A 294 6.75 4.46 -6.61
CA PHE A 294 7.65 3.70 -5.75
C PHE A 294 9.08 3.75 -6.28
N LYS A 295 10.02 4.09 -5.40
CA LYS A 295 11.45 4.03 -5.75
C LYS A 295 11.95 2.58 -5.83
N PRO A 296 13.07 2.33 -6.53
CA PRO A 296 13.80 1.06 -6.43
C PRO A 296 14.13 0.69 -4.99
N VAL A 297 14.28 -0.61 -4.72
CA VAL A 297 14.72 -1.12 -3.41
C VAL A 297 16.15 -0.65 -3.14
N ALA A 298 16.43 -0.17 -1.94
CA ALA A 298 17.72 0.39 -1.59
C ALA A 298 18.85 -0.65 -1.45
N THR A 299 18.48 -1.90 -1.18
CA THR A 299 19.45 -2.99 -0.98
C THR A 299 19.73 -3.67 -2.31
N LEU A 300 20.94 -3.45 -2.85
CA LEU A 300 21.41 -4.01 -4.12
C LEU A 300 22.32 -5.21 -3.87
N LEU A 301 22.35 -6.17 -4.81
CA LEU A 301 23.32 -7.27 -4.82
C LEU A 301 24.62 -6.86 -5.54
N ARG A 302 25.05 -5.63 -5.28
CA ARG A 302 26.28 -4.98 -5.81
C ARG A 302 26.98 -4.28 -4.67
N ASP A 303 28.29 -4.05 -4.85
CA ASP A 303 29.06 -3.21 -3.96
C ASP A 303 28.59 -1.76 -4.00
N GLN A 304 28.33 -1.20 -2.82
CA GLN A 304 27.89 0.19 -2.68
C GLN A 304 28.84 0.95 -1.75
N GLN A 305 29.29 2.12 -2.18
CA GLN A 305 30.04 3.05 -1.34
C GLN A 305 29.11 3.55 -0.23
N THR A 306 29.62 3.57 1.00
CA THR A 306 28.85 4.01 2.19
C THR A 306 29.79 4.45 3.31
N ILE A 307 29.22 4.64 4.51
CA ILE A 307 29.99 4.97 5.73
C ILE A 307 29.67 4.00 6.87
N THR A 308 30.63 3.86 7.77
CA THR A 308 30.45 3.18 9.06
C THR A 308 29.64 4.04 10.03
N LYS A 309 29.27 3.50 11.18
CA LYS A 309 28.67 4.25 12.31
C LYS A 309 29.59 5.38 12.84
N THR A 310 30.90 5.28 12.64
CA THR A 310 31.91 6.28 13.03
C THR A 310 32.11 7.35 11.96
N GLY A 311 31.45 7.24 10.79
CA GLY A 311 31.53 8.19 9.68
C GLY A 311 32.66 7.92 8.69
N GLU A 312 33.39 6.80 8.82
CA GLU A 312 34.49 6.44 7.93
C GLU A 312 33.97 5.82 6.63
N SER A 313 34.60 6.16 5.51
CA SER A 313 34.25 5.59 4.20
C SER A 313 34.48 4.08 4.16
N THR A 314 33.52 3.35 3.60
CA THR A 314 33.58 1.90 3.45
C THR A 314 32.76 1.43 2.26
N VAL A 315 32.80 0.15 1.95
CA VAL A 315 31.96 -0.50 0.95
C VAL A 315 31.06 -1.51 1.65
N VAL A 316 29.77 -1.48 1.34
CA VAL A 316 28.85 -2.52 1.76
C VAL A 316 28.51 -3.45 0.59
N HIS A 317 28.67 -4.74 0.82
CA HIS A 317 28.15 -5.79 -0.06
C HIS A 317 26.97 -6.42 0.65
N ALA A 318 25.75 -6.03 0.25
CA ALA A 318 24.55 -6.57 0.87
C ALA A 318 24.34 -8.03 0.46
N LYS A 319 24.18 -8.87 1.47
CA LYS A 319 23.78 -10.28 1.34
C LYS A 319 22.29 -10.38 1.63
N GLY A 320 21.66 -11.44 1.19
CA GLY A 320 20.26 -11.70 1.51
C GLY A 320 19.32 -11.70 0.30
N ARG A 321 18.04 -11.89 0.60
CA ARG A 321 16.98 -12.13 -0.39
C ARG A 321 16.07 -10.91 -0.48
N HIS A 322 16.28 -10.07 -1.50
CA HIS A 322 15.52 -8.83 -1.70
C HIS A 322 14.68 -8.91 -2.97
N ASP A 323 13.58 -8.13 -2.98
CA ASP A 323 12.75 -7.99 -4.17
C ASP A 323 13.51 -7.14 -5.22
N PRO A 324 13.61 -7.56 -6.48
CA PRO A 324 14.14 -6.71 -7.55
C PRO A 324 13.17 -5.56 -7.90
N CYS A 325 11.87 -5.75 -7.63
CA CYS A 325 10.82 -4.76 -7.81
C CYS A 325 9.76 -4.95 -6.73
N VAL A 326 9.36 -3.86 -6.06
CA VAL A 326 8.34 -3.92 -4.98
C VAL A 326 6.90 -3.92 -5.49
N LEU A 327 6.66 -3.49 -6.74
CA LEU A 327 5.33 -3.16 -7.24
C LEU A 327 4.31 -4.30 -7.10
N PRO A 328 4.63 -5.57 -7.46
CA PRO A 328 3.66 -6.65 -7.32
C PRO A 328 3.13 -6.82 -5.89
N ARG A 329 3.99 -6.54 -4.91
CA ARG A 329 3.63 -6.61 -3.48
C ARG A 329 3.01 -5.31 -2.97
N ALA A 330 3.29 -4.17 -3.62
CA ALA A 330 2.72 -2.87 -3.27
C ALA A 330 1.24 -2.76 -3.66
N VAL A 331 0.81 -3.43 -4.72
CA VAL A 331 -0.59 -3.43 -5.20
C VAL A 331 -1.60 -3.70 -4.06
N PRO A 332 -1.57 -4.85 -3.36
CA PRO A 332 -2.52 -5.09 -2.26
C PRO A 332 -2.33 -4.14 -1.06
N ILE A 333 -1.16 -3.55 -0.88
CA ILE A 333 -0.91 -2.57 0.20
C ILE A 333 -1.58 -1.24 -0.14
N VAL A 334 -1.51 -0.80 -1.40
CA VAL A 334 -2.20 0.41 -1.89
C VAL A 334 -3.71 0.25 -1.73
N GLU A 335 -4.28 -0.88 -2.15
CA GLU A 335 -5.71 -1.18 -1.96
C GLU A 335 -6.09 -1.18 -0.47
N ALA A 336 -5.27 -1.79 0.39
CA ALA A 336 -5.52 -1.87 1.83
C ALA A 336 -5.53 -0.49 2.49
N MET A 337 -4.57 0.37 2.14
CA MET A 337 -4.50 1.73 2.67
C MET A 337 -5.66 2.60 2.16
N ALA A 338 -6.05 2.47 0.89
CA ALA A 338 -7.23 3.14 0.34
C ALA A 338 -8.51 2.70 1.08
N ALA A 339 -8.67 1.41 1.31
CA ALA A 339 -9.82 0.87 2.04
C ALA A 339 -9.91 1.43 3.46
N MET A 340 -8.80 1.51 4.19
CA MET A 340 -8.80 2.07 5.55
C MET A 340 -9.15 3.56 5.56
N VAL A 341 -8.65 4.36 4.60
CA VAL A 341 -9.02 5.79 4.48
C VAL A 341 -10.52 5.92 4.21
N LEU A 342 -11.07 5.13 3.30
CA LEU A 342 -12.49 5.20 2.95
C LEU A 342 -13.40 4.69 4.06
N ALA A 343 -13.00 3.64 4.78
CA ALA A 343 -13.73 3.17 5.96
C ALA A 343 -13.75 4.23 7.07
N ASP A 344 -12.63 4.91 7.29
CA ASP A 344 -12.54 6.02 8.25
C ASP A 344 -13.44 7.20 7.83
N ALA A 345 -13.40 7.61 6.56
CA ALA A 345 -14.24 8.67 6.02
C ALA A 345 -15.75 8.32 6.08
N TYR A 346 -16.11 7.06 5.78
CA TYR A 346 -17.49 6.56 5.93
C TYR A 346 -17.98 6.66 7.38
N LEU A 347 -17.17 6.20 8.33
CA LEU A 347 -17.56 6.25 9.76
C LEU A 347 -17.65 7.70 10.25
N GLN A 348 -16.77 8.57 9.81
CA GLN A 348 -16.85 10.01 10.09
C GLN A 348 -18.15 10.60 9.54
N GLN A 349 -18.50 10.29 8.29
CA GLN A 349 -19.74 10.77 7.66
C GLN A 349 -20.99 10.39 8.48
N ARG A 350 -21.02 9.18 9.05
CA ARG A 350 -22.13 8.74 9.90
C ARG A 350 -22.33 9.58 11.17
N THR A 351 -21.32 10.30 11.62
CA THR A 351 -21.41 11.17 12.81
C THR A 351 -21.90 12.56 12.49
N VAL A 352 -21.86 12.98 11.22
CA VAL A 352 -22.20 14.33 10.78
C VAL A 352 -23.33 14.37 9.74
N ALA A 353 -23.76 13.23 9.23
CA ALA A 353 -24.90 13.15 8.31
C ALA A 353 -26.17 13.58 9.02
N SER A 354 -26.90 14.53 8.43
CA SER A 354 -28.24 14.89 8.92
C SER A 354 -29.20 13.75 8.59
N GLU A 355 -29.99 13.28 9.55
CA GLU A 355 -31.15 12.40 9.32
C GLU A 355 -32.32 13.13 8.66
N ILE A 356 -32.11 14.39 8.24
CA ILE A 356 -33.11 15.24 7.61
C ILE A 356 -33.11 14.94 6.11
N ASN A 357 -33.72 13.80 5.76
CA ASN A 357 -34.28 13.54 4.42
C ASN A 357 -35.44 12.56 4.55
#